data_a0e92748513a07ce7cc211d55b447818
#
_entry.id   a0e92748513a07ce7cc211d55b447818
#
_cell.length_a   1.000
_cell.length_b   1.000
_cell.length_c   1.000
_cell.angle_alpha   90.00
_cell.angle_beta   90.00
_cell.angle_gamma   90.00
#
_symmetry.space_group_name_H-M   'P 1'
#
loop_
_entity.id
_entity.type
_entity.pdbx_description
1 polymer ?
#
loop_
_entity_poly.entity_id
_entity_poly.type
_entity_poly.pdbx_seq_one_letter_code
_entity_poly.pdbx_strand_id
1 'polypeptide(L)'
;MTDPSDATRRRLVIAAGATGAGLLLTAGNAGLVPAAQKSRGKGQEREVGAVEDLMREHGVLRRALLVYIESVPKIRANPGGIPADALMRTAKLFRSFGEDYHERKLEEAYIFPAIKKAGGPAAGYADVLKAQHDRGREVTEYILAATGKGAVGTGDAEPLARALESFVLMYQNHAAREDTIVFPAWKEALSERQLEEMGDKFEEIERQQFGKDGYEDAVAQIGQIEQMLGLADLAQFTAPPPPKT
;
A
#
# COMPACT_ATOMS: atom_id res chain seq x y z
N MET A 1 -14.62 16.55 -30.94
CA MET A 1 -15.13 15.62 -29.93
C MET A 1 -13.90 14.86 -29.46
N THR A 2 -13.25 15.34 -28.40
CA THR A 2 -12.08 14.71 -27.79
C THR A 2 -12.59 13.63 -26.84
N ASP A 3 -12.04 12.43 -27.00
CA ASP A 3 -12.34 11.24 -26.22
C ASP A 3 -12.03 11.49 -24.72
N PRO A 4 -12.95 11.23 -23.78
CA PRO A 4 -12.73 11.43 -22.36
C PRO A 4 -11.87 10.35 -21.70
N SER A 5 -11.34 9.36 -22.44
CA SER A 5 -10.61 8.20 -21.88
C SER A 5 -9.16 8.48 -21.47
N ASP A 6 -8.61 9.68 -21.78
CA ASP A 6 -7.16 9.93 -21.68
C ASP A 6 -6.69 10.65 -20.39
N ALA A 7 -7.54 10.80 -19.38
CA ALA A 7 -7.22 11.71 -18.26
C ALA A 7 -7.01 11.05 -16.89
N THR A 8 -6.95 9.69 -16.77
CA THR A 8 -7.15 9.11 -15.43
C THR A 8 -6.18 7.97 -15.03
N ARG A 9 -5.08 7.78 -15.77
CA ARG A 9 -4.08 6.80 -15.34
C ARG A 9 -3.12 7.41 -14.32
N ARG A 10 -2.91 6.74 -13.19
CA ARG A 10 -1.98 7.17 -12.15
C ARG A 10 -0.58 7.38 -12.71
N ARG A 11 -0.03 8.60 -12.55
CA ARG A 11 1.26 8.98 -13.08
C ARG A 11 2.29 9.11 -11.97
N LEU A 12 3.37 8.38 -12.07
CA LEU A 12 4.49 8.51 -11.14
C LEU A 12 5.25 9.82 -11.43
N VAL A 13 5.07 10.85 -10.60
CA VAL A 13 5.84 12.11 -10.69
C VAL A 13 7.18 11.94 -9.99
N ILE A 14 8.23 11.68 -10.74
CA ILE A 14 9.59 11.74 -10.21
C ILE A 14 10.05 13.19 -10.26
N ALA A 15 10.00 13.90 -9.13
CA ALA A 15 10.56 15.24 -9.00
C ALA A 15 12.11 15.14 -8.98
N ALA A 16 12.75 15.40 -10.09
CA ALA A 16 14.19 15.57 -10.16
C ALA A 16 14.56 16.96 -9.62
N GLY A 17 14.99 17.02 -8.36
CA GLY A 17 15.54 18.23 -7.75
C GLY A 17 16.86 18.63 -8.42
N ALA A 18 16.84 19.73 -9.18
CA ALA A 18 18.06 20.36 -9.71
C ALA A 18 18.59 21.36 -8.69
N THR A 19 19.62 20.98 -7.93
CA THR A 19 20.46 21.93 -7.19
C THR A 19 21.53 22.48 -8.14
N GLY A 20 21.34 23.72 -8.59
CA GLY A 20 22.34 24.48 -9.34
C GLY A 20 23.36 25.11 -8.41
N ALA A 21 24.63 24.74 -8.55
CA ALA A 21 25.74 25.55 -8.06
C ALA A 21 26.51 26.06 -9.26
N GLY A 22 26.49 27.38 -9.46
CA GLY A 22 27.25 28.05 -10.52
C GLY A 22 28.71 28.16 -10.12
N LEU A 23 29.60 27.94 -11.09
CA LEU A 23 30.97 28.46 -11.07
C LEU A 23 31.33 29.03 -12.47
N LEU A 24 31.57 30.33 -12.50
CA LEU A 24 32.14 31.03 -13.64
C LEU A 24 33.63 30.76 -13.69
N LEU A 25 34.17 30.36 -14.85
CA LEU A 25 35.55 30.67 -15.22
C LEU A 25 35.73 30.68 -16.75
N THR A 26 36.47 31.60 -17.16
CA THR A 26 36.84 32.27 -18.41
C THR A 26 37.39 31.43 -19.55
N ALA A 27 37.01 31.86 -20.73
CA ALA A 27 37.72 32.00 -22.02
C ALA A 27 38.79 30.98 -22.47
N GLY A 28 38.49 30.32 -23.60
CA GLY A 28 39.45 29.64 -24.47
C GLY A 28 38.78 29.25 -25.77
N ASN A 29 39.18 29.93 -26.87
CA ASN A 29 38.62 29.82 -28.21
C ASN A 29 39.15 28.58 -28.94
N ALA A 30 38.30 27.64 -29.37
CA ALA A 30 38.60 26.74 -30.49
C ALA A 30 37.38 25.88 -30.88
N GLY A 31 36.94 25.95 -32.13
CA GLY A 31 36.33 24.81 -32.86
C GLY A 31 34.84 24.55 -32.63
N LEU A 32 33.99 25.19 -33.45
CA LEU A 32 32.58 24.81 -33.63
C LEU A 32 32.46 23.40 -34.22
N VAL A 33 32.05 22.45 -33.40
CA VAL A 33 31.38 21.23 -33.84
C VAL A 33 29.90 21.35 -33.39
N PRO A 34 28.92 21.28 -34.30
CA PRO A 34 27.53 21.34 -33.87
C PRO A 34 27.21 20.05 -33.07
N ALA A 35 27.19 20.14 -31.76
CA ALA A 35 26.63 19.11 -30.93
C ALA A 35 25.16 18.97 -31.30
N ALA A 36 24.78 17.83 -31.87
CA ALA A 36 23.40 17.43 -32.04
C ALA A 36 22.74 17.50 -30.67
N GLN A 37 21.93 18.53 -30.49
CA GLN A 37 21.07 18.71 -29.33
C GLN A 37 20.02 17.59 -29.39
N LYS A 38 20.35 16.44 -28.81
CA LYS A 38 19.36 15.40 -28.52
C LYS A 38 18.32 16.09 -27.66
N SER A 39 17.17 16.43 -28.25
CA SER A 39 15.98 16.84 -27.53
C SER A 39 15.77 15.79 -26.44
N ARG A 40 15.99 16.17 -25.17
CA ARG A 40 15.46 15.41 -24.05
C ARG A 40 13.96 15.44 -24.25
N GLY A 41 13.43 14.33 -24.75
CA GLY A 41 12.01 14.08 -24.80
C GLY A 41 11.43 14.39 -23.41
N LYS A 42 10.30 15.06 -23.37
CA LYS A 42 9.45 15.13 -22.17
C LYS A 42 9.48 13.75 -21.58
N GLY A 43 9.89 13.61 -20.29
CA GLY A 43 9.92 12.33 -19.62
C GLY A 43 8.55 11.68 -19.83
N GLN A 44 8.54 10.54 -20.47
CA GLN A 44 7.34 9.76 -20.66
C GLN A 44 6.96 9.36 -19.24
N GLU A 45 5.92 9.98 -18.69
CA GLU A 45 5.36 9.60 -17.42
C GLU A 45 4.98 8.13 -17.55
N ARG A 46 5.66 7.28 -16.80
CA ARG A 46 5.45 5.83 -16.86
C ARG A 46 4.16 5.53 -16.12
N GLU A 47 3.19 5.00 -16.81
CA GLU A 47 1.97 4.50 -16.20
C GLU A 47 2.29 3.37 -15.21
N VAL A 48 1.65 3.38 -14.06
CA VAL A 48 1.78 2.32 -13.06
C VAL A 48 1.05 1.08 -13.58
N GLY A 49 1.75 -0.05 -13.68
CA GLY A 49 1.12 -1.29 -14.12
C GLY A 49 0.24 -1.92 -13.03
N ALA A 50 -0.76 -2.72 -13.42
CA ALA A 50 -1.72 -3.32 -12.49
C ALA A 50 -1.06 -4.04 -11.29
N VAL A 51 0.01 -4.81 -11.50
CA VAL A 51 0.72 -5.49 -10.42
C VAL A 51 1.50 -4.52 -9.53
N GLU A 52 2.12 -3.50 -10.13
CA GLU A 52 2.83 -2.47 -9.37
C GLU A 52 1.85 -1.70 -8.47
N ASP A 53 0.65 -1.45 -8.96
CA ASP A 53 -0.39 -0.75 -8.19
C ASP A 53 -0.88 -1.59 -7.01
N LEU A 54 -1.18 -2.87 -7.19
CA LEU A 54 -1.49 -3.81 -6.11
C LEU A 54 -0.40 -3.81 -5.02
N MET A 55 0.88 -3.83 -5.41
CA MET A 55 2.01 -3.76 -4.45
C MET A 55 2.11 -2.41 -3.73
N ARG A 56 1.74 -1.30 -4.37
CA ARG A 56 1.65 0.03 -3.74
C ARG A 56 0.52 0.08 -2.72
N GLU A 57 -0.62 -0.52 -3.03
CA GLU A 57 -1.75 -0.68 -2.11
C GLU A 57 -1.34 -1.52 -0.89
N HIS A 58 -0.62 -2.62 -1.09
CA HIS A 58 0.03 -3.37 0.00
C HIS A 58 0.97 -2.49 0.85
N GLY A 59 1.65 -1.51 0.25
CA GLY A 59 2.45 -0.52 0.98
C GLY A 59 1.63 0.24 2.02
N VAL A 60 0.42 0.68 1.68
CA VAL A 60 -0.51 1.34 2.62
C VAL A 60 -0.95 0.38 3.73
N LEU A 61 -1.35 -0.84 3.37
CA LEU A 61 -1.77 -1.86 4.34
C LEU A 61 -0.65 -2.23 5.30
N ARG A 62 0.60 -2.35 4.82
CA ARG A 62 1.78 -2.58 5.69
C ARG A 62 2.00 -1.45 6.69
N ARG A 63 1.77 -0.19 6.32
CA ARG A 63 1.82 0.93 7.27
C ARG A 63 0.73 0.81 8.34
N ALA A 64 -0.47 0.37 7.98
CA ALA A 64 -1.54 0.08 8.94
C ALA A 64 -1.15 -1.07 9.91
N LEU A 65 -0.48 -2.11 9.41
CA LEU A 65 0.05 -3.19 10.25
C LEU A 65 1.13 -2.68 11.22
N LEU A 66 2.00 -1.75 10.78
CA LEU A 66 2.98 -1.11 11.67
C LEU A 66 2.30 -0.29 12.77
N VAL A 67 1.24 0.45 12.45
CA VAL A 67 0.42 1.15 13.47
C VAL A 67 -0.08 0.17 14.52
N TYR A 68 -0.57 -0.98 14.12
CA TYR A 68 -1.08 -2.00 15.05
C TYR A 68 0.02 -2.58 15.94
N ILE A 69 1.13 -3.02 15.36
CA ILE A 69 2.19 -3.65 16.17
C ILE A 69 2.86 -2.66 17.12
N GLU A 70 3.06 -1.42 16.72
CA GLU A 70 3.61 -0.35 17.56
C GLU A 70 2.62 0.09 18.67
N SER A 71 1.35 -0.19 18.50
CA SER A 71 0.32 0.08 19.50
C SER A 71 0.26 -0.99 20.60
N VAL A 72 0.64 -2.22 20.32
CA VAL A 72 0.54 -3.36 21.26
C VAL A 72 1.24 -3.09 22.60
N PRO A 73 2.53 -2.70 22.67
CA PRO A 73 3.17 -2.41 23.95
C PRO A 73 2.52 -1.25 24.69
N LYS A 74 2.01 -0.25 23.98
CA LYS A 74 1.31 0.92 24.56
C LYS A 74 -0.03 0.50 25.17
N ILE A 75 -0.79 -0.37 24.49
CA ILE A 75 -2.06 -0.93 25.00
C ILE A 75 -1.80 -1.71 26.29
N ARG A 76 -0.78 -2.57 26.33
CA ARG A 76 -0.42 -3.36 27.53
C ARG A 76 0.03 -2.49 28.70
N ALA A 77 0.80 -1.44 28.43
CA ALA A 77 1.31 -0.55 29.47
C ALA A 77 0.23 0.40 30.05
N ASN A 78 -0.58 1.00 29.19
CA ASN A 78 -1.63 1.95 29.56
C ASN A 78 -2.74 1.99 28.51
N PRO A 79 -3.73 1.09 28.55
CA PRO A 79 -4.77 1.00 27.53
C PRO A 79 -5.58 2.29 27.35
N GLY A 80 -5.85 3.03 28.45
CA GLY A 80 -6.55 4.31 28.39
C GLY A 80 -5.71 5.47 27.85
N GLY A 81 -4.40 5.32 27.75
CA GLY A 81 -3.48 6.33 27.25
C GLY A 81 -3.25 6.27 25.74
N ILE A 82 -3.69 5.21 25.07
CA ILE A 82 -3.59 5.13 23.62
C ILE A 82 -4.78 5.85 22.96
N PRO A 83 -4.55 6.66 21.89
CA PRO A 83 -5.65 7.25 21.14
C PRO A 83 -6.50 6.16 20.45
N ALA A 84 -7.62 5.75 21.06
CA ALA A 84 -8.52 4.74 20.48
C ALA A 84 -9.04 5.16 19.10
N ASP A 85 -9.20 6.47 18.86
CA ASP A 85 -9.57 7.02 17.55
C ASP A 85 -8.53 6.65 16.45
N ALA A 86 -7.24 6.66 16.76
CA ALA A 86 -6.21 6.26 15.80
C ALA A 86 -6.35 4.79 15.40
N LEU A 87 -6.57 3.90 16.37
CA LEU A 87 -6.81 2.46 16.10
C LEU A 87 -8.12 2.24 15.33
N MET A 88 -9.17 2.97 15.69
CA MET A 88 -10.46 2.90 14.98
C MET A 88 -10.32 3.40 13.53
N ARG A 89 -9.59 4.49 13.28
CA ARG A 89 -9.33 4.98 11.93
C ARG A 89 -8.49 4.01 11.12
N THR A 90 -7.50 3.37 11.74
CA THR A 90 -6.71 2.32 11.09
C THR A 90 -7.59 1.15 10.67
N ALA A 91 -8.49 0.69 11.55
CA ALA A 91 -9.44 -0.39 11.24
C ALA A 91 -10.43 0.00 10.13
N LYS A 92 -10.92 1.25 10.12
CA LYS A 92 -11.78 1.76 9.04
C LYS A 92 -11.05 1.84 7.71
N LEU A 93 -9.81 2.30 7.71
CA LEU A 93 -8.97 2.33 6.51
C LEU A 93 -8.73 0.91 5.99
N PHE A 94 -8.36 -0.02 6.88
CA PHE A 94 -8.16 -1.42 6.52
C PHE A 94 -9.43 -2.03 5.94
N ARG A 95 -10.60 -1.80 6.57
CA ARG A 95 -11.91 -2.22 6.08
C ARG A 95 -12.21 -1.69 4.68
N SER A 96 -12.16 -0.36 4.50
CA SER A 96 -12.63 0.26 3.26
C SER A 96 -11.66 0.07 2.10
N PHE A 97 -10.35 0.23 2.35
CA PHE A 97 -9.33 0.19 1.32
C PHE A 97 -8.75 -1.22 1.13
N GLY A 98 -8.42 -1.94 2.21
CA GLY A 98 -7.93 -3.31 2.14
C GLY A 98 -9.05 -4.29 1.80
N GLU A 99 -9.99 -4.50 2.73
CA GLU A 99 -10.94 -5.61 2.67
C GLU A 99 -12.06 -5.42 1.63
N ASP A 100 -12.68 -4.24 1.58
CA ASP A 100 -13.83 -4.01 0.69
C ASP A 100 -13.43 -3.64 -0.74
N TYR A 101 -12.24 -3.08 -0.95
CA TYR A 101 -11.73 -2.73 -2.28
C TYR A 101 -10.65 -3.71 -2.74
N HIS A 102 -9.42 -3.65 -2.19
CA HIS A 102 -8.27 -4.41 -2.65
C HIS A 102 -8.54 -5.93 -2.68
N GLU A 103 -8.95 -6.51 -1.54
CA GLU A 103 -9.22 -7.94 -1.44
C GLU A 103 -10.48 -8.34 -2.23
N ARG A 104 -11.64 -7.76 -1.88
CA ARG A 104 -12.92 -8.24 -2.40
C ARG A 104 -13.15 -7.92 -3.86
N LYS A 105 -12.81 -6.69 -4.29
CA LYS A 105 -13.13 -6.23 -5.65
C LYS A 105 -12.02 -6.48 -6.65
N LEU A 106 -10.77 -6.67 -6.22
CA LEU A 106 -9.67 -6.94 -7.12
C LEU A 106 -9.23 -8.40 -7.01
N GLU A 107 -8.79 -8.86 -5.86
CA GLU A 107 -8.19 -10.19 -5.70
C GLU A 107 -9.20 -11.31 -5.79
N GLU A 108 -10.25 -11.28 -4.95
CA GLU A 108 -11.28 -12.32 -4.93
C GLU A 108 -12.11 -12.34 -6.22
N ALA A 109 -12.32 -11.16 -6.85
CA ALA A 109 -13.12 -11.07 -8.06
C ALA A 109 -12.36 -11.42 -9.34
N TYR A 110 -11.07 -11.11 -9.43
CA TYR A 110 -10.30 -11.24 -10.68
C TYR A 110 -9.05 -12.09 -10.53
N ILE A 111 -8.22 -11.90 -9.51
CA ILE A 111 -6.90 -12.52 -9.41
C ILE A 111 -7.03 -13.99 -9.01
N PHE A 112 -7.71 -14.30 -7.92
CA PHE A 112 -7.85 -15.68 -7.44
C PHE A 112 -8.55 -16.60 -8.44
N PRO A 113 -9.65 -16.20 -9.12
CA PRO A 113 -10.23 -17.00 -10.17
C PRO A 113 -9.26 -17.25 -11.35
N ALA A 114 -8.49 -16.23 -11.73
CA ALA A 114 -7.54 -16.35 -12.84
C ALA A 114 -6.39 -17.32 -12.54
N ILE A 115 -5.76 -17.22 -11.35
CA ILE A 115 -4.68 -18.15 -10.96
C ILE A 115 -5.19 -19.57 -10.75
N LYS A 116 -6.39 -19.77 -10.22
CA LYS A 116 -7.02 -21.11 -10.15
C LYS A 116 -7.22 -21.71 -11.54
N LYS A 117 -7.69 -20.90 -12.49
CA LYS A 117 -7.88 -21.34 -13.88
C LYS A 117 -6.54 -21.65 -14.57
N ALA A 118 -5.51 -20.86 -14.31
CA ALA A 118 -4.17 -21.08 -14.87
C ALA A 118 -3.50 -22.34 -14.29
N GLY A 119 -3.83 -22.71 -13.06
CA GLY A 119 -3.24 -23.85 -12.37
C GLY A 119 -1.83 -23.58 -11.84
N GLY A 120 -1.07 -24.65 -11.60
CA GLY A 120 0.29 -24.54 -11.06
C GLY A 120 0.36 -24.25 -9.56
N PRO A 121 1.57 -23.99 -9.01
CA PRO A 121 1.76 -23.84 -7.56
C PRO A 121 0.99 -22.66 -6.94
N ALA A 122 0.81 -21.56 -7.68
CA ALA A 122 0.09 -20.38 -7.21
C ALA A 122 -1.40 -20.63 -6.96
N ALA A 123 -2.04 -21.54 -7.72
CA ALA A 123 -3.45 -21.86 -7.58
C ALA A 123 -3.80 -22.40 -6.18
N GLY A 124 -2.85 -23.09 -5.52
CA GLY A 124 -3.03 -23.61 -4.16
C GLY A 124 -3.13 -22.54 -3.08
N TYR A 125 -2.70 -21.30 -3.36
CA TYR A 125 -2.80 -20.19 -2.39
C TYR A 125 -4.19 -19.56 -2.34
N ALA A 126 -4.94 -19.54 -3.42
CA ALA A 126 -6.19 -18.77 -3.52
C ALA A 126 -7.22 -19.09 -2.42
N ASP A 127 -7.37 -20.36 -2.03
CA ASP A 127 -8.34 -20.74 -1.01
C ASP A 127 -7.89 -20.35 0.41
N VAL A 128 -6.61 -20.49 0.73
CA VAL A 128 -6.07 -20.10 2.02
C VAL A 128 -6.01 -18.57 2.18
N LEU A 129 -5.66 -17.85 1.12
CA LEU A 129 -5.67 -16.37 1.13
C LEU A 129 -7.10 -15.86 1.31
N LYS A 130 -8.08 -16.42 0.58
CA LYS A 130 -9.49 -16.09 0.78
C LYS A 130 -9.96 -16.34 2.22
N ALA A 131 -9.55 -17.47 2.82
CA ALA A 131 -9.90 -17.75 4.21
C ALA A 131 -9.23 -16.76 5.19
N GLN A 132 -8.04 -16.25 4.86
CA GLN A 132 -7.38 -15.19 5.64
C GLN A 132 -8.08 -13.84 5.48
N HIS A 133 -8.60 -13.50 4.28
CA HIS A 133 -9.47 -12.33 4.10
C HIS A 133 -10.71 -12.40 4.99
N ASP A 134 -11.41 -13.55 4.99
CA ASP A 134 -12.60 -13.73 5.83
C ASP A 134 -12.26 -13.58 7.33
N ARG A 135 -11.11 -14.11 7.76
CA ARG A 135 -10.61 -13.94 9.13
C ARG A 135 -10.21 -12.49 9.42
N GLY A 136 -9.58 -11.82 8.46
CA GLY A 136 -9.23 -10.40 8.55
C GLY A 136 -10.45 -9.54 8.87
N ARG A 137 -11.52 -9.73 8.11
CA ARG A 137 -12.80 -9.02 8.31
C ARG A 137 -13.40 -9.23 9.70
N GLU A 138 -13.31 -10.45 10.26
CA GLU A 138 -13.78 -10.73 11.63
C GLU A 138 -12.93 -9.99 12.66
N VAL A 139 -11.59 -9.97 12.49
CA VAL A 139 -10.68 -9.29 13.42
C VAL A 139 -10.83 -7.77 13.31
N THR A 140 -10.99 -7.23 12.11
CA THR A 140 -11.27 -5.80 11.91
C THR A 140 -12.56 -5.37 12.60
N GLU A 141 -13.63 -6.17 12.50
CA GLU A 141 -14.88 -5.92 13.23
C GLU A 141 -14.67 -5.91 14.74
N TYR A 142 -13.89 -6.85 15.26
CA TYR A 142 -13.52 -6.89 16.67
C TYR A 142 -12.74 -5.63 17.10
N ILE A 143 -11.77 -5.17 16.30
CA ILE A 143 -10.99 -3.96 16.58
C ILE A 143 -11.92 -2.73 16.62
N LEU A 144 -12.83 -2.61 15.64
CA LEU A 144 -13.83 -1.53 15.59
C LEU A 144 -14.71 -1.51 16.84
N ALA A 145 -15.18 -2.68 17.27
CA ALA A 145 -16.00 -2.80 18.49
C ALA A 145 -15.23 -2.44 19.76
N ALA A 146 -13.96 -2.89 19.86
CA ALA A 146 -13.11 -2.63 21.04
C ALA A 146 -12.72 -1.14 21.16
N THR A 147 -12.56 -0.43 20.02
CA THR A 147 -12.12 0.97 19.97
C THR A 147 -13.27 1.98 19.86
N GLY A 148 -14.44 1.52 19.47
CA GLY A 148 -15.62 2.38 19.20
C GLY A 148 -16.20 3.12 20.42
N LYS A 149 -15.77 2.78 21.63
CA LYS A 149 -16.18 3.45 22.88
C LYS A 149 -15.34 4.68 23.25
N GLY A 150 -14.39 5.07 22.38
CA GLY A 150 -13.51 6.24 22.60
C GLY A 150 -12.29 5.97 23.48
N ALA A 151 -12.23 4.83 24.16
CA ALA A 151 -11.06 4.39 24.93
C ALA A 151 -11.01 2.86 24.94
N VAL A 152 -9.79 2.30 25.02
CA VAL A 152 -9.59 0.86 25.23
C VAL A 152 -9.77 0.56 26.73
N GLY A 153 -10.73 -0.28 27.07
CA GLY A 153 -10.98 -0.69 28.45
C GLY A 153 -9.84 -1.60 28.97
N THR A 154 -9.59 -1.56 30.29
CA THR A 154 -8.56 -2.42 30.90
C THR A 154 -8.81 -3.91 30.65
N GLY A 155 -10.10 -4.34 30.68
CA GLY A 155 -10.47 -5.73 30.38
C GLY A 155 -10.31 -6.13 28.93
N ASP A 156 -10.31 -5.16 28.00
CA ASP A 156 -10.17 -5.39 26.56
C ASP A 156 -8.69 -5.33 26.10
N ALA A 157 -7.78 -4.83 26.94
CA ALA A 157 -6.39 -4.51 26.58
C ALA A 157 -5.63 -5.74 26.06
N GLU A 158 -5.54 -6.80 26.83
CA GLU A 158 -4.77 -7.98 26.42
C GLU A 158 -5.46 -8.79 25.28
N PRO A 159 -6.80 -8.97 25.27
CA PRO A 159 -7.47 -9.55 24.11
C PRO A 159 -7.23 -8.75 22.82
N LEU A 160 -7.30 -7.40 22.87
CA LEU A 160 -7.04 -6.56 21.74
C LEU A 160 -5.58 -6.66 21.29
N ALA A 161 -4.63 -6.59 22.22
CA ALA A 161 -3.20 -6.72 21.92
C ALA A 161 -2.89 -8.02 21.16
N ARG A 162 -3.43 -9.16 21.63
CA ARG A 162 -3.27 -10.47 20.96
C ARG A 162 -3.94 -10.51 19.59
N ALA A 163 -5.11 -9.91 19.44
CA ALA A 163 -5.79 -9.84 18.16
C ALA A 163 -4.95 -9.06 17.14
N LEU A 164 -4.38 -7.91 17.54
CA LEU A 164 -3.50 -7.10 16.69
C LEU A 164 -2.22 -7.86 16.31
N GLU A 165 -1.55 -8.53 17.26
CA GLU A 165 -0.36 -9.34 16.98
C GLU A 165 -0.65 -10.44 15.95
N SER A 166 -1.75 -11.18 16.15
CA SER A 166 -2.14 -12.27 15.25
C SER A 166 -2.53 -11.74 13.86
N PHE A 167 -3.24 -10.63 13.80
CA PHE A 167 -3.61 -9.95 12.57
C PHE A 167 -2.38 -9.51 11.77
N VAL A 168 -1.43 -8.85 12.44
CA VAL A 168 -0.18 -8.40 11.82
C VAL A 168 0.61 -9.58 11.27
N LEU A 169 0.79 -10.64 12.06
CA LEU A 169 1.53 -11.83 11.62
C LEU A 169 0.87 -12.49 10.42
N MET A 170 -0.45 -12.61 10.42
CA MET A 170 -1.21 -13.17 9.30
C MET A 170 -0.99 -12.35 8.03
N TYR A 171 -1.26 -11.05 8.07
CA TYR A 171 -1.17 -10.20 6.88
C TYR A 171 0.24 -9.95 6.37
N GLN A 172 1.26 -9.94 7.23
CA GLN A 172 2.66 -9.91 6.78
C GLN A 172 3.01 -11.15 5.93
N ASN A 173 2.55 -12.33 6.37
CA ASN A 173 2.76 -13.57 5.63
C ASN A 173 1.90 -13.65 4.37
N HIS A 174 0.68 -13.15 4.43
CA HIS A 174 -0.28 -13.07 3.34
C HIS A 174 0.26 -12.23 2.19
N ALA A 175 0.45 -10.93 2.40
CA ALA A 175 0.95 -9.99 1.39
C ALA A 175 2.32 -10.39 0.83
N ALA A 176 3.19 -11.02 1.64
CA ALA A 176 4.46 -11.52 1.14
C ALA A 176 4.29 -12.64 0.10
N ARG A 177 3.26 -13.50 0.21
CA ARG A 177 2.98 -14.56 -0.78
C ARG A 177 2.30 -14.00 -2.02
N GLU A 178 1.45 -13.03 -1.86
CA GLU A 178 0.84 -12.35 -3.00
C GLU A 178 1.89 -11.62 -3.82
N ASP A 179 2.71 -10.78 -3.20
CA ASP A 179 3.76 -10.04 -3.89
C ASP A 179 4.79 -10.93 -4.60
N THR A 180 5.10 -12.11 -4.03
CA THR A 180 6.20 -12.94 -4.53
C THR A 180 5.78 -14.18 -5.31
N ILE A 181 4.52 -14.58 -5.21
CA ILE A 181 4.03 -15.83 -5.85
C ILE A 181 2.78 -15.56 -6.67
N VAL A 182 1.73 -14.97 -6.04
CA VAL A 182 0.40 -14.88 -6.65
C VAL A 182 0.36 -13.83 -7.76
N PHE A 183 0.81 -12.61 -7.48
CA PHE A 183 0.82 -11.52 -8.47
C PHE A 183 1.77 -11.79 -9.63
N PRO A 184 2.99 -12.32 -9.42
CA PRO A 184 3.82 -12.79 -10.53
C PRO A 184 3.15 -13.85 -11.39
N ALA A 185 2.54 -14.88 -10.78
CA ALA A 185 1.85 -15.93 -11.52
C ALA A 185 0.62 -15.39 -12.28
N TRP A 186 -0.13 -14.46 -11.69
CA TRP A 186 -1.23 -13.79 -12.36
C TRP A 186 -0.76 -12.96 -13.55
N LYS A 187 0.34 -12.22 -13.39
CA LYS A 187 0.97 -11.47 -14.49
C LYS A 187 1.40 -12.37 -15.64
N GLU A 188 2.01 -13.51 -15.34
CA GLU A 188 2.45 -14.49 -16.35
C GLU A 188 1.28 -15.17 -17.07
N ALA A 189 0.12 -15.29 -16.42
CA ALA A 189 -1.09 -15.89 -16.99
C ALA A 189 -1.81 -14.97 -18.00
N LEU A 190 -1.43 -13.71 -18.10
CA LEU A 190 -2.07 -12.69 -18.95
C LEU A 190 -1.09 -12.19 -20.02
N SER A 191 -1.62 -11.88 -21.21
CA SER A 191 -0.87 -11.10 -22.20
C SER A 191 -0.72 -9.64 -21.74
N GLU A 192 0.26 -8.92 -22.31
CA GLU A 192 0.47 -7.49 -22.00
C GLU A 192 -0.83 -6.67 -22.15
N ARG A 193 -1.54 -6.88 -23.26
CA ARG A 193 -2.83 -6.20 -23.50
C ARG A 193 -3.88 -6.52 -22.42
N GLN A 194 -3.99 -7.79 -22.01
CA GLN A 194 -4.92 -8.18 -20.94
C GLN A 194 -4.54 -7.55 -19.61
N LEU A 195 -3.24 -7.42 -19.34
CA LEU A 195 -2.75 -6.79 -18.13
C LEU A 195 -3.05 -5.29 -18.10
N GLU A 196 -2.91 -4.60 -19.25
CA GLU A 196 -3.32 -3.20 -19.40
C GLU A 196 -4.83 -3.04 -19.19
N GLU A 197 -5.66 -3.88 -19.87
CA GLU A 197 -7.12 -3.89 -19.70
C GLU A 197 -7.52 -4.12 -18.23
N MET A 198 -6.77 -4.94 -17.49
CA MET A 198 -7.01 -5.15 -16.06
C MET A 198 -6.62 -3.94 -15.21
N GLY A 199 -5.53 -3.25 -15.54
CA GLY A 199 -5.15 -2.00 -14.89
C GLY A 199 -6.24 -0.93 -15.03
N ASP A 200 -6.72 -0.70 -16.27
CA ASP A 200 -7.83 0.22 -16.54
C ASP A 200 -9.11 -0.17 -15.76
N LYS A 201 -9.36 -1.47 -15.68
CA LYS A 201 -10.51 -2.00 -14.93
C LYS A 201 -10.39 -1.77 -13.43
N PHE A 202 -9.21 -1.94 -12.85
CA PHE A 202 -8.98 -1.72 -11.41
C PHE A 202 -9.12 -0.24 -11.06
N GLU A 203 -8.57 0.66 -11.89
CA GLU A 203 -8.79 2.10 -11.71
C GLU A 203 -10.27 2.51 -11.82
N GLU A 204 -11.02 1.89 -12.72
CA GLU A 204 -12.47 2.14 -12.83
C GLU A 204 -13.21 1.68 -11.57
N ILE A 205 -12.86 0.49 -11.03
CA ILE A 205 -13.42 -0.02 -9.78
C ILE A 205 -13.08 0.91 -8.61
N GLU A 206 -11.85 1.41 -8.55
CA GLU A 206 -11.41 2.36 -7.53
C GLU A 206 -12.21 3.66 -7.58
N ARG A 207 -12.36 4.25 -8.78
CA ARG A 207 -13.19 5.46 -8.96
C ARG A 207 -14.63 5.25 -8.55
N GLN A 208 -15.21 4.10 -8.88
CA GLN A 208 -16.58 3.76 -8.46
C GLN A 208 -16.69 3.59 -6.94
N GLN A 209 -15.65 3.04 -6.29
CA GLN A 209 -15.64 2.81 -4.85
C GLN A 209 -15.47 4.10 -4.05
N PHE A 210 -14.54 4.96 -4.46
CA PHE A 210 -14.12 6.12 -3.67
C PHE A 210 -14.56 7.47 -4.25
N GLY A 211 -14.99 7.52 -5.52
CA GLY A 211 -15.34 8.78 -6.21
C GLY A 211 -14.14 9.70 -6.48
N LYS A 212 -12.92 9.22 -6.18
CA LYS A 212 -11.63 9.92 -6.30
C LYS A 212 -10.49 8.89 -6.41
N ASP A 213 -9.24 9.34 -6.45
CA ASP A 213 -8.08 8.48 -6.28
C ASP A 213 -8.05 7.91 -4.85
N GLY A 214 -8.36 6.63 -4.73
CA GLY A 214 -8.48 5.91 -3.46
C GLY A 214 -7.14 5.65 -2.82
N TYR A 215 -6.10 5.37 -3.64
CA TYR A 215 -4.74 5.15 -3.18
C TYR A 215 -4.15 6.41 -2.53
N GLU A 216 -4.23 7.56 -3.21
CA GLU A 216 -3.71 8.84 -2.67
C GLU A 216 -4.45 9.23 -1.38
N ASP A 217 -5.76 9.01 -1.32
CA ASP A 217 -6.54 9.24 -0.12
C ASP A 217 -6.12 8.30 1.03
N ALA A 218 -5.91 7.03 0.75
CA ALA A 218 -5.45 6.05 1.74
C ALA A 218 -4.04 6.38 2.27
N VAL A 219 -3.12 6.82 1.40
CA VAL A 219 -1.78 7.32 1.79
C VAL A 219 -1.90 8.53 2.72
N ALA A 220 -2.79 9.49 2.41
CA ALA A 220 -3.01 10.65 3.25
C ALA A 220 -3.61 10.25 4.62
N GLN A 221 -4.59 9.35 4.64
CA GLN A 221 -5.22 8.87 5.87
C GLN A 221 -4.21 8.16 6.78
N ILE A 222 -3.42 7.22 6.25
CA ILE A 222 -2.44 6.49 7.08
C ILE A 222 -1.36 7.44 7.61
N GLY A 223 -0.92 8.43 6.82
CA GLY A 223 0.02 9.45 7.27
C GLY A 223 -0.51 10.28 8.45
N GLN A 224 -1.80 10.64 8.44
CA GLN A 224 -2.43 11.32 9.58
C GLN A 224 -2.49 10.42 10.82
N ILE A 225 -2.81 9.14 10.66
CA ILE A 225 -2.84 8.17 11.77
C ILE A 225 -1.45 8.01 12.39
N GLU A 226 -0.41 7.88 11.58
CA GLU A 226 0.98 7.82 12.04
C GLU A 226 1.38 9.07 12.83
N GLN A 227 0.97 10.27 12.38
CA GLN A 227 1.21 11.52 13.13
C GLN A 227 0.51 11.51 14.49
N MET A 228 -0.73 11.04 14.58
CA MET A 228 -1.48 10.95 15.85
C MET A 228 -0.78 10.05 16.88
N LEU A 229 -0.05 9.05 16.44
CA LEU A 229 0.64 8.05 17.28
C LEU A 229 2.13 8.34 17.46
N GLY A 230 2.66 9.41 16.83
CA GLY A 230 4.08 9.73 16.83
C GLY A 230 4.95 8.77 16.03
N LEU A 231 4.38 8.13 15.00
CA LEU A 231 5.04 7.12 14.15
C LEU A 231 5.51 7.67 12.79
N ALA A 232 5.33 8.96 12.54
CA ALA A 232 5.62 9.57 11.23
C ALA A 232 7.13 9.79 10.99
N ASP A 233 7.94 9.90 12.02
CA ASP A 233 9.40 10.06 11.90
C ASP A 233 10.07 8.70 11.68
N LEU A 234 10.46 8.43 10.44
CA LEU A 234 11.13 7.18 10.07
C LEU A 234 12.46 6.97 10.80
N ALA A 235 13.14 8.04 11.23
CA ALA A 235 14.45 7.94 11.89
C ALA A 235 14.39 7.18 13.22
N GLN A 236 13.26 7.23 13.92
CA GLN A 236 13.04 6.52 15.20
C GLN A 236 13.11 4.98 15.06
N PHE A 237 12.91 4.45 13.84
CA PHE A 237 12.98 3.00 13.56
C PHE A 237 14.35 2.55 13.09
N THR A 238 15.35 3.44 13.09
CA THR A 238 16.72 3.06 12.76
C THR A 238 17.29 2.16 13.85
N ALA A 239 17.73 0.95 13.48
CA ALA A 239 18.30 0.02 14.43
C ALA A 239 19.55 0.63 15.12
N PRO A 240 19.74 0.39 16.43
CA PRO A 240 20.95 0.82 17.11
C PRO A 240 22.18 0.07 16.55
N PRO A 241 23.40 0.62 16.74
CA PRO A 241 24.61 -0.07 16.35
C PRO A 241 24.68 -1.46 17.00
N PRO A 242 25.23 -2.49 16.32
CA PRO A 242 25.39 -3.81 16.91
C PRO A 242 26.34 -3.75 18.11
N PRO A 243 26.26 -4.70 19.07
CA PRO A 243 27.23 -4.82 20.15
C PRO A 243 28.63 -4.95 19.58
N LYS A 244 29.61 -4.32 20.26
CA LYS A 244 31.02 -4.52 19.90
C LYS A 244 31.41 -5.95 20.25
N THR A 245 31.88 -6.72 19.28
CA THR A 245 32.48 -8.07 19.46
C THR A 245 33.87 -7.97 20.00
#